data_9f62fa0fe462b05bb27fa63736d0d02d
#
_entry.id   9f62fa0fe462b05bb27fa63736d0d02d
#
_cell.length_a   1.000
_cell.length_b   1.000
_cell.length_c   1.000
_cell.angle_alpha   90.00
_cell.angle_beta   90.00
_cell.angle_gamma   90.00
#
_symmetry.space_group_name_H-M   'P 1'
#
loop_
_entity.id
_entity.type
_entity.pdbx_description
1 polymer ?
#
loop_
_entity_poly.entity_id
_entity_poly.type
_entity_poly.pdbx_seq_one_letter_code
_entity_poly.pdbx_strand_id
1 'polypeptide(L)'
;MFKRLTAHLFYKIAILVVGFSVLLTAVIFYTVDYYYVEHDTLLDAHDLYFYSNLINSWDFPKGVEQIKGELDNLHIKATFIDFRDSSNIVWAYPDTINPMGYIDVLDSDDTESLHNVKNPIFVSFGSTIENQFVTYAQKDSFHIFLAIDEEYGNISPAYINYFPPIVVSIVFMVIFYGFIRRFLRPINLMKKRIRGLRDGDMKSKIAVLGNDELADLSESINKMIADIKILLSQKQQLLLDVSHELRSPLARMRLLVEMLPEHKNQSRLVDEIVFLEGMISNLLFSDKLSLPYSNLDCSYVKTSHVISKVIDLVNIDLAKISVENKIPLEKIWIDETKIIIALRNLIDNAFKYGDFREPIKINLLKSNPSTCFISVSNTGTKIDDNDLNQIFKPFFRSRKNSKTAAGFGLGLTICKKIIDAHNGHLKIKSNDQQTTFSIEIPCKKQ
;
A
#
# COMPACT_ATOMS: atom_id res chain seq x y z
N MET A 1 -0.65 -21.48 29.67
CA MET A 1 -0.90 -21.83 28.25
C MET A 1 -1.74 -20.78 27.53
N PHE A 2 -2.86 -20.32 28.03
CA PHE A 2 -3.74 -19.29 27.43
C PHE A 2 -3.04 -17.96 27.13
N LYS A 3 -2.16 -17.43 27.99
CA LYS A 3 -1.43 -16.16 27.74
C LYS A 3 -0.47 -16.21 26.53
N ARG A 4 0.03 -17.39 26.14
CA ARG A 4 0.87 -17.54 24.93
C ARG A 4 0.01 -17.59 23.65
N LEU A 5 -1.13 -18.30 23.69
CA LEU A 5 -2.04 -18.37 22.56
C LEU A 5 -2.61 -16.99 22.17
N THR A 6 -2.96 -16.14 23.16
CA THR A 6 -3.49 -14.78 22.88
C THR A 6 -2.44 -13.80 22.40
N ALA A 7 -1.15 -14.15 22.44
CA ALA A 7 -0.08 -13.32 21.91
C ALA A 7 0.04 -13.42 20.38
N HIS A 8 -0.37 -14.56 19.80
CA HIS A 8 -0.26 -14.78 18.37
C HIS A 8 -1.21 -13.90 17.55
N LEU A 9 -0.68 -13.21 16.54
CA LEU A 9 -1.43 -12.30 15.65
C LEU A 9 -2.60 -13.02 14.97
N PHE A 10 -2.36 -14.24 14.44
CA PHE A 10 -3.38 -15.05 13.78
C PHE A 10 -4.54 -15.40 14.72
N TYR A 11 -4.23 -15.70 15.97
CA TYR A 11 -5.26 -16.02 16.98
C TYR A 11 -6.10 -14.79 17.32
N LYS A 12 -5.48 -13.63 17.47
CA LYS A 12 -6.18 -12.35 17.68
C LYS A 12 -7.11 -12.02 16.51
N ILE A 13 -6.63 -12.18 15.28
CA ILE A 13 -7.44 -11.96 14.08
C ILE A 13 -8.58 -12.99 14.00
N ALA A 14 -8.30 -14.27 14.26
CA ALA A 14 -9.31 -15.32 14.24
C ALA A 14 -10.42 -15.07 15.28
N ILE A 15 -10.07 -14.74 16.53
CA ILE A 15 -11.04 -14.37 17.57
C ILE A 15 -11.88 -13.17 17.14
N LEU A 16 -11.24 -12.16 16.56
CA LEU A 16 -11.93 -10.94 16.12
C LEU A 16 -12.90 -11.23 14.97
N VAL A 17 -12.51 -12.05 13.99
CA VAL A 17 -13.37 -12.48 12.87
C VAL A 17 -14.53 -13.33 13.37
N VAL A 18 -14.25 -14.36 14.17
CA VAL A 18 -15.29 -15.25 14.73
C VAL A 18 -16.23 -14.48 15.65
N GLY A 19 -15.69 -13.68 16.57
CA GLY A 19 -16.50 -12.85 17.48
C GLY A 19 -17.37 -11.85 16.73
N PHE A 20 -16.82 -11.23 15.71
CA PHE A 20 -17.58 -10.33 14.83
C PHE A 20 -18.69 -11.07 14.08
N SER A 21 -18.40 -12.23 13.51
CA SER A 21 -19.39 -13.04 12.77
C SER A 21 -20.54 -13.48 13.68
N VAL A 22 -20.23 -13.97 14.88
CA VAL A 22 -21.24 -14.38 15.88
C VAL A 22 -22.10 -13.21 16.31
N LEU A 23 -21.49 -12.06 16.59
CA LEU A 23 -22.21 -10.86 17.03
C LEU A 23 -23.11 -10.33 15.91
N LEU A 24 -22.63 -10.29 14.68
CA LEU A 24 -23.40 -9.87 13.51
C LEU A 24 -24.60 -10.77 13.29
N THR A 25 -24.40 -12.11 13.36
CA THR A 25 -25.48 -13.10 13.23
C THR A 25 -26.51 -12.93 14.35
N ALA A 26 -26.07 -12.74 15.59
CA ALA A 26 -26.96 -12.52 16.72
C ALA A 26 -27.79 -11.23 16.59
N VAL A 27 -27.18 -10.15 16.12
CA VAL A 27 -27.89 -8.86 15.87
C VAL A 27 -28.91 -9.02 14.77
N ILE A 28 -28.56 -9.68 13.66
CA ILE A 28 -29.50 -9.94 12.57
C ILE A 28 -30.67 -10.81 13.06
N PHE A 29 -30.36 -11.91 13.77
CA PHE A 29 -31.39 -12.80 14.30
C PHE A 29 -32.32 -12.06 15.26
N TYR A 30 -31.75 -11.32 16.23
CA TYR A 30 -32.55 -10.55 17.20
C TYR A 30 -33.43 -9.48 16.52
N THR A 31 -32.90 -8.75 15.53
CA THR A 31 -33.69 -7.72 14.82
C THR A 31 -34.79 -8.34 13.98
N VAL A 32 -34.52 -9.46 13.34
CA VAL A 32 -35.52 -10.21 12.56
C VAL A 32 -36.60 -10.75 13.47
N ASP A 33 -36.22 -11.44 14.55
CA ASP A 33 -37.14 -12.07 15.50
C ASP A 33 -38.01 -11.00 16.19
N TYR A 34 -37.42 -9.90 16.66
CA TYR A 34 -38.16 -8.78 17.26
C TYR A 34 -39.21 -8.21 16.32
N TYR A 35 -38.86 -8.00 15.05
CA TYR A 35 -39.80 -7.47 14.07
C TYR A 35 -40.91 -8.45 13.71
N TYR A 36 -40.60 -9.76 13.64
CA TYR A 36 -41.60 -10.76 13.33
C TYR A 36 -42.59 -10.96 14.49
N VAL A 37 -42.10 -11.18 15.70
CA VAL A 37 -42.95 -11.47 16.84
C VAL A 37 -43.84 -10.29 17.24
N GLU A 38 -43.30 -9.06 17.24
CA GLU A 38 -44.07 -7.88 17.64
C GLU A 38 -45.11 -7.50 16.57
N HIS A 39 -44.81 -7.76 15.28
CA HIS A 39 -45.73 -7.42 14.19
C HIS A 39 -46.86 -8.43 14.06
N ASP A 40 -46.58 -9.73 14.19
CA ASP A 40 -47.61 -10.77 14.14
C ASP A 40 -48.61 -10.60 15.30
N THR A 41 -48.15 -10.43 16.53
CA THR A 41 -49.06 -10.31 17.70
C THR A 41 -49.93 -9.03 17.64
N LEU A 42 -49.42 -7.92 17.12
CA LEU A 42 -50.18 -6.68 16.96
C LEU A 42 -51.20 -6.79 15.83
N LEU A 43 -50.88 -7.43 14.70
CA LEU A 43 -51.81 -7.67 13.61
C LEU A 43 -52.92 -8.60 14.04
N ASP A 44 -52.61 -9.73 14.68
CA ASP A 44 -53.60 -10.71 15.13
C ASP A 44 -54.62 -10.10 16.11
N ALA A 45 -54.18 -9.30 17.07
CA ALA A 45 -55.08 -8.61 18.02
C ALA A 45 -55.96 -7.56 17.33
N HIS A 46 -55.41 -6.81 16.36
CA HIS A 46 -56.12 -5.82 15.62
C HIS A 46 -57.16 -6.44 14.69
N ASP A 47 -56.78 -7.49 14.00
CA ASP A 47 -57.66 -8.24 13.06
C ASP A 47 -58.79 -8.92 13.80
N LEU A 48 -58.54 -9.55 14.91
CA LEU A 48 -59.55 -10.15 15.78
C LEU A 48 -60.60 -9.10 16.22
N TYR A 49 -60.12 -7.92 16.66
CA TYR A 49 -61.01 -6.85 17.06
C TYR A 49 -61.86 -6.33 15.87
N PHE A 50 -61.21 -6.20 14.72
CA PHE A 50 -61.86 -5.76 13.47
C PHE A 50 -62.96 -6.75 13.04
N TYR A 51 -62.64 -8.04 12.90
CA TYR A 51 -63.57 -9.10 12.50
C TYR A 51 -64.72 -9.27 13.54
N SER A 52 -64.40 -9.20 14.81
CA SER A 52 -65.40 -9.24 15.86
C SER A 52 -66.43 -8.12 15.77
N ASN A 53 -65.97 -6.90 15.52
CA ASN A 53 -66.88 -5.73 15.34
C ASN A 53 -67.69 -5.84 14.05
N LEU A 54 -67.05 -6.25 12.96
CA LEU A 54 -67.69 -6.47 11.64
C LEU A 54 -68.83 -7.46 11.76
N ILE A 55 -68.56 -8.65 12.26
CA ILE A 55 -69.54 -9.72 12.41
C ILE A 55 -70.64 -9.34 13.42
N ASN A 56 -70.30 -8.58 14.44
CA ASN A 56 -71.28 -8.13 15.42
C ASN A 56 -72.31 -7.15 14.84
N SER A 57 -71.90 -6.39 13.82
CA SER A 57 -72.83 -5.46 13.11
C SER A 57 -73.81 -6.17 12.20
N TRP A 58 -73.60 -7.44 11.83
CA TRP A 58 -74.44 -8.16 10.89
C TRP A 58 -75.76 -8.72 11.50
N ASP A 59 -76.86 -8.41 10.86
CA ASP A 59 -78.19 -8.99 11.23
C ASP A 59 -78.62 -10.05 10.18
N PHE A 60 -78.00 -11.21 10.30
CA PHE A 60 -78.32 -12.33 9.41
C PHE A 60 -79.50 -13.13 9.94
N PRO A 61 -80.49 -13.57 9.06
CA PRO A 61 -80.52 -13.47 7.61
C PRO A 61 -81.17 -12.19 7.04
N LYS A 62 -81.57 -11.23 7.84
CA LYS A 62 -82.33 -10.04 7.36
C LYS A 62 -81.47 -9.02 6.62
N GLY A 63 -80.23 -8.83 6.98
CA GLY A 63 -79.31 -7.84 6.47
C GLY A 63 -78.41 -8.33 5.32
N VAL A 64 -78.74 -9.35 4.58
CA VAL A 64 -77.89 -10.01 3.56
C VAL A 64 -77.31 -9.05 2.51
N GLU A 65 -78.10 -8.09 2.04
CA GLU A 65 -77.63 -7.11 1.04
C GLU A 65 -76.56 -6.11 1.63
N GLN A 66 -76.69 -5.76 2.91
CA GLN A 66 -75.69 -4.96 3.61
C GLN A 66 -74.42 -5.76 3.78
N ILE A 67 -74.54 -7.03 4.24
CA ILE A 67 -73.40 -7.93 4.41
C ILE A 67 -72.66 -8.10 3.10
N LYS A 68 -73.31 -8.34 1.97
CA LYS A 68 -72.68 -8.41 0.65
C LYS A 68 -71.91 -7.15 0.32
N GLY A 69 -72.48 -5.97 0.51
CA GLY A 69 -71.83 -4.69 0.24
C GLY A 69 -70.57 -4.49 1.11
N GLU A 70 -70.59 -4.94 2.35
CA GLU A 70 -69.42 -4.90 3.24
C GLU A 70 -68.34 -5.88 2.82
N LEU A 71 -68.72 -7.12 2.45
CA LEU A 71 -67.81 -8.15 1.96
C LEU A 71 -67.15 -7.73 0.66
N ASP A 72 -67.89 -7.15 -0.31
CA ASP A 72 -67.33 -6.64 -1.55
C ASP A 72 -66.34 -5.51 -1.31
N ASN A 73 -66.64 -4.57 -0.42
CA ASN A 73 -65.74 -3.48 -0.07
C ASN A 73 -64.42 -3.95 0.60
N LEU A 74 -64.50 -5.06 1.34
CA LEU A 74 -63.38 -5.65 2.06
C LEU A 74 -62.65 -6.75 1.31
N HIS A 75 -63.21 -7.16 0.16
CA HIS A 75 -62.71 -8.32 -0.63
C HIS A 75 -62.61 -9.59 0.20
N ILE A 76 -63.66 -9.87 0.98
CA ILE A 76 -63.74 -11.01 1.88
C ILE A 76 -64.85 -11.95 1.38
N LYS A 77 -64.54 -13.24 1.40
CA LYS A 77 -65.51 -14.31 1.20
C LYS A 77 -66.10 -14.70 2.55
N ALA A 78 -67.40 -15.00 2.59
CA ALA A 78 -68.07 -15.46 3.80
C ALA A 78 -68.94 -16.68 3.55
N THR A 79 -68.86 -17.66 4.48
CA THR A 79 -69.76 -18.84 4.45
C THR A 79 -70.40 -18.99 5.82
N PHE A 80 -71.70 -19.06 5.84
CA PHE A 80 -72.53 -19.26 7.04
C PHE A 80 -73.10 -20.70 7.05
N ILE A 81 -72.89 -21.38 8.16
CA ILE A 81 -73.32 -22.77 8.37
C ILE A 81 -74.23 -22.84 9.59
N ASP A 82 -75.25 -23.70 9.53
CA ASP A 82 -76.14 -23.91 10.68
C ASP A 82 -75.33 -24.62 11.82
N PHE A 83 -75.41 -24.07 13.01
CA PHE A 83 -74.76 -24.61 14.21
C PHE A 83 -75.21 -26.07 14.55
N ARG A 84 -76.48 -26.42 14.13
CA ARG A 84 -77.06 -27.75 14.40
C ARG A 84 -76.70 -28.82 13.37
N ASP A 85 -76.28 -28.38 12.18
CA ASP A 85 -75.85 -29.26 11.09
C ASP A 85 -74.67 -28.61 10.34
N SER A 86 -73.48 -29.03 10.75
CA SER A 86 -72.21 -28.49 10.21
C SER A 86 -72.01 -28.79 8.70
N SER A 87 -72.85 -29.62 8.12
CA SER A 87 -72.85 -29.89 6.66
C SER A 87 -73.83 -28.99 5.87
N ASN A 88 -74.65 -28.20 6.57
CA ASN A 88 -75.68 -27.36 5.92
C ASN A 88 -75.21 -25.92 5.79
N ILE A 89 -74.68 -25.57 4.59
CA ILE A 89 -74.32 -24.19 4.23
C ILE A 89 -75.62 -23.44 4.02
N VAL A 90 -75.90 -22.48 4.88
CA VAL A 90 -77.09 -21.65 4.85
C VAL A 90 -76.94 -20.51 3.80
N TRP A 91 -75.75 -19.96 3.73
CA TRP A 91 -75.44 -18.88 2.82
C TRP A 91 -73.94 -18.76 2.57
N ALA A 92 -73.54 -18.38 1.38
CA ALA A 92 -72.15 -18.09 1.05
C ALA A 92 -72.07 -16.95 0.03
N TYR A 93 -71.00 -16.17 0.05
CA TYR A 93 -70.74 -15.07 -0.86
C TYR A 93 -69.25 -14.70 -0.93
N PRO A 94 -68.70 -14.36 -2.09
CA PRO A 94 -69.23 -14.66 -3.42
C PRO A 94 -69.19 -16.16 -3.73
N ASP A 95 -68.23 -16.88 -3.11
CA ASP A 95 -68.04 -18.32 -3.27
C ASP A 95 -68.06 -19.04 -1.91
N THR A 96 -68.25 -20.34 -1.93
CA THR A 96 -68.27 -21.18 -0.74
C THR A 96 -66.84 -21.45 -0.23
N ILE A 97 -66.61 -21.16 1.01
CA ILE A 97 -65.41 -21.63 1.75
C ILE A 97 -65.69 -23.04 2.23
N ASN A 98 -64.84 -24.00 1.90
CA ASN A 98 -65.01 -25.39 2.37
C ASN A 98 -64.57 -25.48 3.83
N PRO A 99 -65.49 -25.68 4.79
CA PRO A 99 -65.19 -25.72 6.23
C PRO A 99 -64.63 -27.07 6.69
N MET A 100 -64.56 -28.07 5.80
CA MET A 100 -64.11 -29.41 6.18
C MET A 100 -62.65 -29.37 6.63
N GLY A 101 -62.40 -29.84 7.84
CA GLY A 101 -61.04 -29.96 8.38
C GLY A 101 -60.42 -28.65 8.88
N TYR A 102 -61.26 -27.70 9.26
CA TYR A 102 -60.80 -26.51 9.94
C TYR A 102 -60.00 -26.93 11.20
N ILE A 103 -58.78 -26.45 11.29
CA ILE A 103 -57.90 -26.62 12.43
C ILE A 103 -57.62 -25.23 13.01
N ASP A 104 -57.95 -25.07 14.26
CA ASP A 104 -57.63 -23.85 15.01
C ASP A 104 -56.10 -23.75 15.17
N VAL A 105 -55.54 -22.62 14.76
CA VAL A 105 -54.09 -22.37 14.79
C VAL A 105 -53.72 -21.60 16.04
N LEU A 106 -54.70 -21.05 16.78
CA LEU A 106 -54.44 -20.34 18.02
C LEU A 106 -54.02 -21.33 19.11
N ASP A 107 -52.80 -21.18 19.62
CA ASP A 107 -52.30 -21.96 20.73
C ASP A 107 -53.06 -21.57 22.02
N SER A 108 -53.17 -22.49 22.94
CA SER A 108 -53.94 -22.33 24.20
C SER A 108 -53.58 -21.10 25.04
N ASP A 109 -52.36 -20.58 24.89
CA ASP A 109 -51.89 -19.41 25.61
C ASP A 109 -52.41 -18.07 25.00
N ASP A 110 -52.72 -18.03 23.71
CA ASP A 110 -53.26 -16.86 23.02
C ASP A 110 -54.75 -16.65 23.28
N THR A 111 -55.46 -17.72 23.60
CA THR A 111 -56.88 -17.64 23.94
C THR A 111 -57.16 -16.97 25.30
N GLU A 112 -56.24 -16.89 26.23
CA GLU A 112 -56.42 -16.16 27.50
C GLU A 112 -56.44 -14.62 27.27
N SER A 113 -55.71 -14.11 26.30
CA SER A 113 -55.70 -12.68 25.95
C SER A 113 -57.01 -12.20 25.28
N LEU A 114 -57.72 -13.12 24.62
CA LEU A 114 -58.98 -12.83 23.94
C LEU A 114 -60.20 -12.78 24.87
N HIS A 115 -60.16 -13.42 26.06
CA HIS A 115 -61.23 -13.39 27.06
C HIS A 115 -61.41 -11.99 27.71
N ASN A 116 -60.51 -11.06 27.52
CA ASN A 116 -60.64 -9.70 28.01
C ASN A 116 -61.38 -8.74 27.04
N VAL A 117 -61.68 -9.16 25.82
CA VAL A 117 -62.52 -8.38 24.91
C VAL A 117 -63.99 -8.65 25.28
N LYS A 118 -64.69 -7.62 25.76
CA LYS A 118 -66.13 -7.65 26.10
C LYS A 118 -67.02 -7.88 24.84
N ASN A 119 -66.84 -8.93 24.12
CA ASN A 119 -67.62 -9.22 22.91
C ASN A 119 -68.25 -10.62 23.04
N PRO A 120 -69.55 -10.75 22.80
CA PRO A 120 -70.26 -12.04 22.94
C PRO A 120 -69.98 -12.99 21.75
N ILE A 121 -69.11 -12.63 20.85
CA ILE A 121 -68.78 -13.40 19.65
C ILE A 121 -67.38 -14.00 19.84
N PHE A 122 -67.33 -15.32 19.69
CA PHE A 122 -66.08 -16.04 19.60
C PHE A 122 -65.50 -15.89 18.20
N VAL A 123 -64.25 -15.46 18.06
CA VAL A 123 -63.51 -15.34 16.80
C VAL A 123 -62.18 -16.03 16.95
N SER A 124 -61.81 -16.86 16.03
CA SER A 124 -60.49 -17.52 15.97
C SER A 124 -59.94 -17.56 14.54
N PHE A 125 -58.66 -17.73 14.43
CA PHE A 125 -57.99 -17.92 13.15
C PHE A 125 -57.56 -19.37 12.96
N GLY A 126 -57.67 -19.87 11.74
CA GLY A 126 -57.28 -21.24 11.44
C GLY A 126 -57.04 -21.46 9.95
N SER A 127 -56.76 -22.69 9.60
CA SER A 127 -56.64 -23.13 8.21
C SER A 127 -57.56 -24.28 7.86
N THR A 128 -58.04 -24.34 6.65
CA THR A 128 -58.79 -25.47 6.11
C THR A 128 -57.84 -26.54 5.59
N ILE A 129 -58.35 -27.76 5.28
CA ILE A 129 -57.57 -28.86 4.67
C ILE A 129 -56.88 -28.37 3.35
N GLU A 130 -57.48 -27.45 2.65
CA GLU A 130 -56.94 -26.89 1.41
C GLU A 130 -55.85 -25.83 1.67
N ASN A 131 -55.40 -25.67 2.93
CA ASN A 131 -54.42 -24.70 3.37
C ASN A 131 -54.83 -23.23 3.16
N GLN A 132 -56.16 -22.98 3.09
CA GLN A 132 -56.69 -21.64 3.03
C GLN A 132 -56.80 -21.08 4.42
N PHE A 133 -56.21 -19.91 4.65
CA PHE A 133 -56.31 -19.20 5.92
C PHE A 133 -57.70 -18.63 6.10
N VAL A 134 -58.38 -18.92 7.20
CA VAL A 134 -59.76 -18.51 7.45
C VAL A 134 -59.93 -17.96 8.86
N THR A 135 -60.74 -16.93 8.99
CA THR A 135 -61.24 -16.45 10.30
C THR A 135 -62.55 -17.16 10.58
N TYR A 136 -62.58 -17.87 11.67
CA TYR A 136 -63.78 -18.52 12.16
C TYR A 136 -64.43 -17.67 13.23
N ALA A 137 -65.75 -17.54 13.14
CA ALA A 137 -66.55 -16.87 14.17
C ALA A 137 -67.83 -17.65 14.50
N GLN A 138 -68.28 -17.56 15.72
CA GLN A 138 -69.57 -18.12 16.13
C GLN A 138 -70.48 -16.96 16.58
N LYS A 139 -71.63 -16.81 15.90
CA LYS A 139 -72.64 -15.81 16.26
C LYS A 139 -74.03 -16.43 16.18
N ASP A 140 -74.84 -16.25 17.22
CA ASP A 140 -76.19 -16.77 17.32
C ASP A 140 -76.29 -18.29 16.99
N SER A 141 -76.93 -18.66 15.89
CA SER A 141 -77.12 -20.02 15.47
C SER A 141 -76.19 -20.44 14.31
N PHE A 142 -75.17 -19.61 14.00
CA PHE A 142 -74.33 -19.80 12.81
C PHE A 142 -72.87 -19.88 13.16
N HIS A 143 -72.18 -20.79 12.43
CA HIS A 143 -70.75 -20.80 12.26
C HIS A 143 -70.44 -19.95 11.01
N ILE A 144 -69.56 -18.98 11.14
CA ILE A 144 -69.21 -18.05 10.08
C ILE A 144 -67.73 -18.24 9.78
N PHE A 145 -67.44 -18.53 8.51
CA PHE A 145 -66.08 -18.65 8.01
C PHE A 145 -65.85 -17.46 7.05
N LEU A 146 -64.78 -16.71 7.29
CA LEU A 146 -64.34 -15.61 6.46
C LEU A 146 -62.99 -15.91 5.89
N ALA A 147 -62.75 -15.62 4.62
CA ALA A 147 -61.48 -15.71 3.95
C ALA A 147 -61.25 -14.48 3.08
N ILE A 148 -60.04 -14.01 3.02
CA ILE A 148 -59.65 -12.95 2.07
C ILE A 148 -59.68 -13.56 0.67
N ASP A 149 -60.19 -12.85 -0.35
CA ASP A 149 -60.16 -13.30 -1.72
C ASP A 149 -58.74 -13.47 -2.22
N GLU A 150 -58.42 -14.63 -2.83
CA GLU A 150 -57.07 -14.97 -3.29
C GLU A 150 -56.47 -13.95 -4.25
N GLU A 151 -57.35 -13.27 -5.01
CA GLU A 151 -56.94 -12.23 -5.95
C GLU A 151 -56.35 -11.01 -5.23
N TYR A 152 -56.73 -10.74 -3.96
CA TYR A 152 -56.31 -9.64 -3.15
C TYR A 152 -55.42 -10.05 -1.95
N GLY A 153 -55.42 -11.35 -1.60
CA GLY A 153 -54.64 -11.90 -0.47
C GLY A 153 -53.10 -11.96 -0.69
N ASN A 154 -52.67 -11.71 -1.92
CA ASN A 154 -51.25 -11.63 -2.26
C ASN A 154 -50.60 -10.25 -2.02
N ILE A 155 -51.21 -9.42 -1.22
CA ILE A 155 -50.52 -8.27 -0.68
C ILE A 155 -49.51 -8.85 0.31
N SER A 156 -48.33 -9.12 -0.21
CA SER A 156 -47.15 -9.53 0.58
C SER A 156 -47.10 -8.65 1.84
N PRO A 157 -47.13 -9.28 3.00
CA PRO A 157 -47.15 -8.52 4.24
C PRO A 157 -45.92 -7.62 4.26
N ALA A 158 -46.23 -6.35 4.43
CA ALA A 158 -45.31 -5.29 4.86
C ALA A 158 -43.87 -5.49 4.43
N TYR A 159 -43.39 -4.56 3.65
CA TYR A 159 -41.96 -4.38 3.47
C TYR A 159 -41.28 -4.53 4.82
N ILE A 160 -40.77 -5.74 5.11
CA ILE A 160 -39.94 -5.97 6.29
C ILE A 160 -38.88 -4.89 6.24
N ASN A 161 -38.89 -4.02 7.24
CA ASN A 161 -37.99 -2.90 7.24
C ASN A 161 -36.56 -3.40 7.52
N TYR A 162 -35.87 -3.88 6.48
CA TYR A 162 -34.48 -4.35 6.55
C TYR A 162 -33.47 -3.22 6.80
N PHE A 163 -33.94 -1.98 6.86
CA PHE A 163 -33.06 -0.81 7.01
C PHE A 163 -32.24 -0.83 8.32
N PRO A 164 -32.82 -1.10 9.51
CA PRO A 164 -32.03 -1.14 10.74
C PRO A 164 -30.92 -2.20 10.76
N PRO A 165 -31.15 -3.47 10.39
CA PRO A 165 -30.08 -4.48 10.38
C PRO A 165 -28.98 -4.15 9.35
N ILE A 166 -29.33 -3.51 8.22
CA ILE A 166 -28.33 -3.07 7.24
C ILE A 166 -27.45 -1.96 7.82
N VAL A 167 -28.03 -0.96 8.48
CA VAL A 167 -27.25 0.13 9.10
C VAL A 167 -26.33 -0.41 10.18
N VAL A 168 -26.80 -1.30 11.05
CA VAL A 168 -25.98 -1.95 12.09
C VAL A 168 -24.83 -2.72 11.45
N SER A 169 -25.10 -3.49 10.39
CA SER A 169 -24.07 -4.24 9.66
C SER A 169 -22.99 -3.33 9.06
N ILE A 170 -23.37 -2.20 8.49
CA ILE A 170 -22.42 -1.21 7.94
C ILE A 170 -21.57 -0.61 9.05
N VAL A 171 -22.14 -0.21 10.18
CA VAL A 171 -21.40 0.34 11.33
C VAL A 171 -20.38 -0.67 11.84
N PHE A 172 -20.76 -1.95 12.00
CA PHE A 172 -19.86 -3.00 12.41
C PHE A 172 -18.73 -3.22 11.40
N MET A 173 -19.03 -3.18 10.09
CA MET A 173 -18.04 -3.32 9.03
C MET A 173 -16.98 -2.20 9.09
N VAL A 174 -17.38 -0.96 9.34
CA VAL A 174 -16.47 0.18 9.49
C VAL A 174 -15.58 0.01 10.73
N ILE A 175 -16.13 -0.40 11.86
CA ILE A 175 -15.38 -0.69 13.09
C ILE A 175 -14.37 -1.81 12.84
N PHE A 176 -14.80 -2.90 12.24
CA PHE A 176 -13.95 -4.05 11.89
C PHE A 176 -12.80 -3.66 10.97
N TYR A 177 -13.06 -2.87 9.93
CA TYR A 177 -12.03 -2.32 9.04
C TYR A 177 -11.01 -1.48 9.81
N GLY A 178 -11.47 -0.65 10.76
CA GLY A 178 -10.60 0.14 11.63
C GLY A 178 -9.65 -0.73 12.46
N PHE A 179 -10.15 -1.83 13.02
CA PHE A 179 -9.34 -2.82 13.75
C PHE A 179 -8.29 -3.46 12.85
N ILE A 180 -8.66 -3.97 11.68
CA ILE A 180 -7.71 -4.58 10.73
C ILE A 180 -6.63 -3.58 10.35
N ARG A 181 -6.99 -2.34 10.00
CA ARG A 181 -6.02 -1.30 9.64
C ARG A 181 -5.04 -1.01 10.78
N ARG A 182 -5.50 -1.01 12.04
CA ARG A 182 -4.66 -0.84 13.22
C ARG A 182 -3.69 -2.00 13.42
N PHE A 183 -4.15 -3.25 13.26
CA PHE A 183 -3.30 -4.44 13.39
C PHE A 183 -2.25 -4.55 12.29
N LEU A 184 -2.56 -4.12 11.06
CA LEU A 184 -1.62 -4.18 9.94
C LEU A 184 -0.67 -2.96 9.86
N ARG A 185 -0.83 -1.96 10.73
CA ARG A 185 0.03 -0.76 10.75
C ARG A 185 1.53 -1.07 10.86
N PRO A 186 2.02 -2.02 11.69
CA PRO A 186 3.43 -2.37 11.77
C PRO A 186 4.03 -2.81 10.44
N ILE A 187 3.29 -3.56 9.61
CA ILE A 187 3.75 -4.01 8.29
C ILE A 187 4.10 -2.82 7.38
N ASN A 188 3.28 -1.77 7.40
CA ASN A 188 3.55 -0.56 6.63
C ASN A 188 4.79 0.18 7.14
N LEU A 189 5.04 0.18 8.45
CA LEU A 189 6.25 0.74 9.05
C LEU A 189 7.49 -0.03 8.63
N MET A 190 7.44 -1.38 8.66
CA MET A 190 8.52 -2.26 8.16
C MET A 190 8.82 -1.98 6.68
N LYS A 191 7.77 -1.95 5.84
CA LYS A 191 7.91 -1.67 4.40
C LYS A 191 8.55 -0.30 4.14
N LYS A 192 8.13 0.73 4.88
CA LYS A 192 8.74 2.08 4.80
C LYS A 192 10.21 2.04 5.22
N ARG A 193 10.53 1.30 6.29
CA ARG A 193 11.88 1.16 6.81
C ARG A 193 12.83 0.45 5.86
N ILE A 194 12.39 -0.67 5.27
CA ILE A 194 13.16 -1.41 4.25
C ILE A 194 13.47 -0.52 3.03
N ARG A 195 12.53 0.32 2.61
CA ARG A 195 12.77 1.31 1.56
C ARG A 195 13.81 2.35 1.99
N GLY A 196 13.68 2.92 3.19
CA GLY A 196 14.64 3.86 3.73
C GLY A 196 16.05 3.26 3.87
N LEU A 197 16.16 1.95 4.17
CA LEU A 197 17.45 1.25 4.19
C LEU A 197 18.09 1.23 2.80
N ARG A 198 17.32 0.97 1.74
CA ARG A 198 17.82 1.05 0.35
C ARG A 198 18.29 2.44 -0.01
N ASP A 199 17.61 3.47 0.50
CA ASP A 199 17.93 4.88 0.26
C ASP A 199 19.05 5.39 1.21
N GLY A 200 19.64 4.49 2.00
CA GLY A 200 20.81 4.80 2.84
C GLY A 200 20.52 5.13 4.29
N ASP A 201 19.29 5.14 4.77
CA ASP A 201 19.00 5.38 6.18
C ASP A 201 19.28 4.14 7.05
N MET A 202 20.45 4.06 7.69
CA MET A 202 20.80 3.01 8.66
C MET A 202 20.62 3.46 10.13
N LYS A 203 20.18 4.68 10.39
CA LYS A 203 20.06 5.20 11.75
C LYS A 203 18.68 4.93 12.35
N SER A 204 17.63 5.01 11.56
CA SER A 204 16.26 4.81 12.02
C SER A 204 16.01 3.37 12.43
N LYS A 205 15.14 3.15 13.42
CA LYS A 205 14.68 1.83 13.86
C LYS A 205 13.19 1.68 13.63
N ILE A 206 12.73 0.44 13.42
CA ILE A 206 11.31 0.11 13.42
C ILE A 206 10.86 0.15 14.88
N ALA A 207 9.76 0.86 15.15
CA ALA A 207 9.14 0.80 16.46
C ALA A 207 8.55 -0.61 16.69
N VAL A 208 8.97 -1.27 17.75
CA VAL A 208 8.44 -2.56 18.18
C VAL A 208 7.12 -2.28 18.90
N LEU A 209 6.01 -2.68 18.31
CA LEU A 209 4.66 -2.45 18.82
C LEU A 209 4.01 -3.78 19.18
N GLY A 210 3.69 -3.96 20.46
CA GLY A 210 3.07 -5.19 20.96
C GLY A 210 4.07 -6.28 21.32
N ASN A 211 3.56 -7.51 21.54
CA ASN A 211 4.31 -8.71 21.91
C ASN A 211 3.82 -9.90 21.07
N ASP A 212 3.68 -9.71 19.78
CA ASP A 212 3.21 -10.70 18.82
C ASP A 212 4.25 -10.94 17.72
N GLU A 213 3.96 -11.79 16.76
CA GLU A 213 4.86 -12.16 15.66
C GLU A 213 5.31 -10.93 14.85
N LEU A 214 4.51 -9.86 14.80
CA LEU A 214 4.90 -8.62 14.13
C LEU A 214 5.93 -7.83 14.97
N ALA A 215 5.85 -7.92 16.29
CA ALA A 215 6.87 -7.36 17.18
C ALA A 215 8.20 -8.11 17.02
N ASP A 216 8.17 -9.46 17.05
CA ASP A 216 9.34 -10.31 16.84
C ASP A 216 9.97 -10.08 15.45
N LEU A 217 9.15 -9.93 14.43
CA LEU A 217 9.62 -9.60 13.07
C LEU A 217 10.26 -8.21 13.01
N SER A 218 9.68 -7.21 13.70
CA SER A 218 10.25 -5.85 13.79
C SER A 218 11.64 -5.88 14.46
N GLU A 219 11.78 -6.65 15.52
CA GLU A 219 13.05 -6.82 16.23
C GLU A 219 14.07 -7.52 15.37
N SER A 220 13.68 -8.62 14.69
CA SER A 220 14.56 -9.36 13.78
C SER A 220 15.08 -8.49 12.64
N ILE A 221 14.22 -7.63 12.06
CA ILE A 221 14.64 -6.69 11.02
C ILE A 221 15.62 -5.65 11.60
N ASN A 222 15.35 -5.11 12.80
CA ASN A 222 16.24 -4.17 13.44
C ASN A 222 17.63 -4.78 13.72
N LYS A 223 17.67 -6.05 14.16
CA LYS A 223 18.90 -6.81 14.37
C LYS A 223 19.65 -7.01 13.05
N MET A 224 18.96 -7.44 11.99
CA MET A 224 19.56 -7.60 10.67
C MET A 224 20.20 -6.27 10.18
N ILE A 225 19.53 -5.13 10.37
CA ILE A 225 20.08 -3.83 10.00
C ILE A 225 21.34 -3.50 10.82
N ALA A 226 21.35 -3.82 12.12
CA ALA A 226 22.52 -3.63 12.97
C ALA A 226 23.69 -4.50 12.52
N ASP A 227 23.45 -5.76 12.19
CA ASP A 227 24.46 -6.71 11.69
C ASP A 227 25.05 -6.24 10.36
N ILE A 228 24.21 -5.81 9.42
CA ILE A 228 24.66 -5.21 8.15
C ILE A 228 25.55 -3.99 8.40
N LYS A 229 25.19 -3.12 9.33
CA LYS A 229 26.00 -1.94 9.70
C LYS A 229 27.37 -2.35 10.23
N ILE A 230 27.42 -3.36 11.10
CA ILE A 230 28.68 -3.90 11.65
C ILE A 230 29.54 -4.46 10.52
N LEU A 231 28.96 -5.30 9.63
CA LEU A 231 29.70 -5.88 8.50
C LEU A 231 30.26 -4.82 7.56
N LEU A 232 29.49 -3.77 7.28
CA LEU A 232 29.97 -2.65 6.46
C LEU A 232 31.13 -1.89 7.14
N SER A 233 31.05 -1.65 8.46
CA SER A 233 32.12 -0.99 9.20
C SER A 233 33.38 -1.86 9.26
N GLN A 234 33.26 -3.16 9.48
CA GLN A 234 34.36 -4.12 9.45
C GLN A 234 35.04 -4.18 8.08
N LYS A 235 34.25 -4.23 7.01
CA LYS A 235 34.77 -4.15 5.65
C LYS A 235 35.60 -2.89 5.42
N GLN A 236 35.10 -1.73 5.88
CA GLN A 236 35.84 -0.46 5.78
C GLN A 236 37.17 -0.48 6.53
N GLN A 237 37.13 -0.97 7.76
CA GLN A 237 38.32 -1.05 8.60
C GLN A 237 39.36 -1.95 7.94
N LEU A 238 38.95 -3.12 7.47
CA LEU A 238 39.84 -4.06 6.76
C LEU A 238 40.53 -3.42 5.55
N LEU A 239 39.78 -2.66 4.74
CA LEU A 239 40.34 -1.97 3.58
C LEU A 239 41.34 -0.88 3.98
N LEU A 240 41.08 -0.13 5.08
CA LEU A 240 41.99 0.84 5.62
C LEU A 240 43.26 0.16 6.10
N ASP A 241 43.15 -0.92 6.88
CA ASP A 241 44.27 -1.67 7.41
C ASP A 241 45.15 -2.24 6.27
N VAL A 242 44.56 -2.89 5.29
CA VAL A 242 45.26 -3.40 4.09
C VAL A 242 46.00 -2.26 3.38
N SER A 243 45.40 -1.07 3.26
CA SER A 243 46.05 0.06 2.62
C SER A 243 47.29 0.53 3.40
N HIS A 244 47.17 0.64 4.73
CA HIS A 244 48.31 1.02 5.57
C HIS A 244 49.43 0.00 5.49
N GLU A 245 49.08 -1.32 5.54
CA GLU A 245 50.04 -2.40 5.45
C GLU A 245 50.71 -2.51 4.07
N LEU A 246 50.04 -2.12 2.98
CA LEU A 246 50.64 -2.06 1.65
C LEU A 246 51.49 -0.83 1.40
N ARG A 247 51.13 0.33 2.02
CA ARG A 247 51.90 1.58 1.86
C ARG A 247 53.30 1.46 2.44
N SER A 248 53.46 0.81 3.59
CA SER A 248 54.72 0.64 4.27
C SER A 248 55.77 -0.12 3.43
N PRO A 249 55.52 -1.32 2.86
CA PRO A 249 56.47 -1.99 2.00
C PRO A 249 56.75 -1.23 0.71
N LEU A 250 55.77 -0.54 0.13
CA LEU A 250 56.00 0.28 -1.07
C LEU A 250 56.95 1.44 -0.78
N ALA A 251 56.81 2.13 0.37
CA ALA A 251 57.71 3.17 0.79
C ALA A 251 59.14 2.63 1.02
N ARG A 252 59.26 1.42 1.62
CA ARG A 252 60.60 0.77 1.76
C ARG A 252 61.19 0.40 0.41
N MET A 253 60.41 -0.18 -0.53
CA MET A 253 60.87 -0.47 -1.86
C MET A 253 61.36 0.78 -2.59
N ARG A 254 60.62 1.88 -2.48
CA ARG A 254 61.01 3.16 -3.05
C ARG A 254 62.37 3.65 -2.50
N LEU A 255 62.57 3.63 -1.19
CA LEU A 255 63.85 3.97 -0.57
C LEU A 255 64.97 3.08 -1.02
N LEU A 256 64.77 1.76 -1.07
CA LEU A 256 65.78 0.81 -1.56
C LEU A 256 66.15 1.06 -3.04
N VAL A 257 65.18 1.40 -3.87
CA VAL A 257 65.41 1.73 -5.30
C VAL A 257 66.17 3.05 -5.42
N GLU A 258 65.86 4.06 -4.59
CA GLU A 258 66.54 5.35 -4.57
C GLU A 258 67.98 5.25 -4.06
N MET A 259 68.31 4.22 -3.22
CA MET A 259 69.66 3.96 -2.72
C MET A 259 70.53 3.16 -3.68
N LEU A 260 69.97 2.58 -4.76
CA LEU A 260 70.74 1.88 -5.76
C LEU A 260 71.57 2.87 -6.57
N PRO A 261 72.76 2.44 -7.09
CA PRO A 261 73.54 3.25 -8.03
C PRO A 261 72.67 3.56 -9.27
N GLU A 262 72.89 4.73 -9.88
CA GLU A 262 72.16 5.15 -11.08
C GLU A 262 72.12 4.03 -12.14
N HIS A 263 70.95 3.55 -12.40
CA HIS A 263 70.73 2.49 -13.40
C HIS A 263 69.55 2.89 -14.31
N LYS A 264 69.67 2.54 -15.59
CA LYS A 264 68.71 2.89 -16.64
C LYS A 264 67.25 2.52 -16.30
N ASN A 265 67.00 1.57 -15.40
CA ASN A 265 65.68 1.11 -14.98
C ASN A 265 65.23 1.64 -13.62
N GLN A 266 66.05 2.43 -12.93
CA GLN A 266 65.71 2.94 -11.60
C GLN A 266 64.49 3.85 -11.61
N SER A 267 64.45 4.82 -12.55
CA SER A 267 63.26 5.69 -12.71
C SER A 267 62.00 4.91 -13.00
N ARG A 268 62.08 3.84 -13.82
CA ARG A 268 60.93 2.97 -14.11
C ARG A 268 60.40 2.25 -12.89
N LEU A 269 61.30 1.77 -12.00
CA LEU A 269 60.91 1.12 -10.76
C LEU A 269 60.26 2.09 -9.79
N VAL A 270 60.73 3.32 -9.69
CA VAL A 270 60.10 4.38 -8.90
C VAL A 270 58.71 4.71 -9.47
N ASP A 271 58.59 4.84 -10.77
CA ASP A 271 57.32 5.10 -11.43
C ASP A 271 56.26 3.98 -11.17
N GLU A 272 56.70 2.70 -11.18
CA GLU A 272 55.82 1.56 -10.87
C GLU A 272 55.40 1.58 -9.37
N ILE A 273 56.29 1.93 -8.46
CA ILE A 273 55.93 2.06 -7.03
C ILE A 273 54.90 3.20 -6.81
N VAL A 274 55.13 4.36 -7.39
CA VAL A 274 54.16 5.48 -7.35
C VAL A 274 52.84 5.09 -8.00
N PHE A 275 52.91 4.32 -9.07
CA PHE A 275 51.71 3.77 -9.72
C PHE A 275 50.93 2.87 -8.76
N LEU A 276 51.57 1.92 -8.06
CA LEU A 276 50.89 1.04 -7.08
C LEU A 276 50.29 1.82 -5.90
N GLU A 277 51.03 2.82 -5.35
CA GLU A 277 50.50 3.70 -4.29
C GLU A 277 49.25 4.44 -4.74
N GLY A 278 49.25 4.98 -5.93
CA GLY A 278 48.07 5.62 -6.56
C GLY A 278 46.90 4.69 -6.76
N MET A 279 47.16 3.42 -7.17
CA MET A 279 46.10 2.40 -7.34
C MET A 279 45.42 2.11 -6.01
N ILE A 280 46.20 1.84 -4.94
CA ILE A 280 45.68 1.54 -3.61
C ILE A 280 44.82 2.71 -3.11
N SER A 281 45.33 3.93 -3.22
CA SER A 281 44.61 5.15 -2.79
C SER A 281 43.29 5.35 -3.52
N ASN A 282 43.28 5.15 -4.83
CA ASN A 282 42.06 5.26 -5.67
C ASN A 282 41.05 4.15 -5.39
N LEU A 283 41.51 2.91 -5.12
CA LEU A 283 40.64 1.80 -4.73
C LEU A 283 39.89 2.09 -3.44
N LEU A 284 40.63 2.54 -2.42
CA LEU A 284 40.03 2.91 -1.11
C LEU A 284 39.05 4.07 -1.24
N PHE A 285 39.41 5.09 -1.99
CA PHE A 285 38.56 6.23 -2.22
C PHE A 285 37.27 5.80 -2.95
N SER A 286 37.39 4.93 -3.96
CA SER A 286 36.27 4.36 -4.68
C SER A 286 35.34 3.53 -3.78
N ASP A 287 35.91 2.71 -2.87
CA ASP A 287 35.08 1.91 -1.95
C ASP A 287 34.36 2.80 -0.93
N LYS A 288 35.05 3.83 -0.38
CA LYS A 288 34.45 4.80 0.54
C LYS A 288 33.24 5.54 -0.07
N LEU A 289 33.28 5.81 -1.39
CA LEU A 289 32.16 6.41 -2.12
C LEU A 289 31.01 5.44 -2.40
N SER A 290 31.29 4.12 -2.34
CA SER A 290 30.25 3.09 -2.63
C SER A 290 29.31 2.84 -1.47
N LEU A 291 29.56 3.41 -0.31
CA LEU A 291 28.69 3.20 0.84
C LEU A 291 27.45 4.06 0.76
N PRO A 292 26.30 3.51 1.16
CA PRO A 292 25.05 4.27 1.24
C PRO A 292 25.11 5.50 2.19
N TYR A 293 26.25 5.68 2.87
CA TYR A 293 26.54 6.75 3.85
C TYR A 293 27.80 7.53 3.53
N SER A 294 28.25 7.56 2.28
CA SER A 294 29.26 8.55 1.93
C SER A 294 28.66 9.92 2.24
N ASN A 295 28.82 10.38 3.49
CA ASN A 295 28.36 11.70 3.90
C ASN A 295 29.02 12.71 2.97
N LEU A 296 28.22 13.23 2.04
CA LEU A 296 28.63 14.38 1.26
C LEU A 296 28.63 15.57 2.21
N ASP A 297 29.72 16.28 2.28
CA ASP A 297 29.79 17.58 2.94
C ASP A 297 29.36 18.68 1.97
N CYS A 298 28.05 18.68 1.68
CA CYS A 298 27.47 19.58 0.71
C CYS A 298 27.30 20.98 1.29
N SER A 299 27.68 21.97 0.50
CA SER A 299 27.48 23.39 0.76
C SER A 299 27.13 24.13 -0.51
N TYR A 300 26.67 25.40 -0.37
CA TYR A 300 26.44 26.25 -1.53
C TYR A 300 27.74 26.86 -2.01
N VAL A 301 28.32 26.34 -3.10
CA VAL A 301 29.59 26.75 -3.67
C VAL A 301 29.38 27.50 -4.99
N LYS A 302 30.14 28.58 -5.25
CA LYS A 302 30.11 29.30 -6.53
C LYS A 302 30.75 28.43 -7.62
N THR A 303 30.09 28.32 -8.78
CA THR A 303 30.60 27.56 -9.92
C THR A 303 31.97 28.09 -10.43
N SER A 304 32.17 29.39 -10.40
CA SER A 304 33.46 30.00 -10.75
C SER A 304 34.60 29.53 -9.85
N HIS A 305 34.35 29.39 -8.56
CA HIS A 305 35.33 28.92 -7.58
C HIS A 305 35.75 27.47 -7.81
N VAL A 306 34.77 26.60 -8.10
CA VAL A 306 35.03 25.19 -8.43
C VAL A 306 35.95 25.08 -9.65
N ILE A 307 35.66 25.84 -10.72
CA ILE A 307 36.43 25.80 -11.95
C ILE A 307 37.84 26.32 -11.72
N SER A 308 38.01 27.46 -11.03
CA SER A 308 39.35 28.00 -10.71
C SER A 308 40.20 26.97 -9.98
N LYS A 309 39.65 26.34 -8.92
CA LYS A 309 40.38 25.31 -8.18
C LYS A 309 40.76 24.08 -9.00
N VAL A 310 39.87 23.67 -9.91
CA VAL A 310 40.15 22.51 -10.78
C VAL A 310 41.31 22.85 -11.73
N ILE A 311 41.28 24.04 -12.36
CA ILE A 311 42.33 24.50 -13.27
C ILE A 311 43.68 24.58 -12.54
N ASP A 312 43.71 25.17 -11.35
CA ASP A 312 44.91 25.30 -10.54
C ASP A 312 45.53 23.92 -10.17
N LEU A 313 44.71 22.92 -9.93
CA LEU A 313 45.12 21.57 -9.56
C LEU A 313 45.61 20.69 -10.73
N VAL A 314 45.21 21.03 -11.96
CA VAL A 314 45.53 20.19 -13.14
C VAL A 314 46.95 20.48 -13.66
N ASN A 315 47.53 21.61 -13.30
CA ASN A 315 48.89 22.05 -13.70
C ASN A 315 49.20 21.86 -15.19
N ILE A 316 48.21 22.20 -16.03
CA ILE A 316 48.26 22.09 -17.49
C ILE A 316 48.39 23.48 -18.06
N ASP A 317 49.03 23.60 -19.22
CA ASP A 317 49.11 24.85 -19.99
C ASP A 317 47.71 25.38 -20.25
N LEU A 318 47.40 26.57 -19.73
CA LEU A 318 46.09 27.23 -19.85
C LEU A 318 45.68 27.44 -21.32
N ALA A 319 46.63 27.52 -22.26
CA ALA A 319 46.33 27.61 -23.68
C ALA A 319 45.61 26.36 -24.24
N LYS A 320 45.67 25.23 -23.54
CA LYS A 320 45.03 23.94 -23.91
C LYS A 320 43.65 23.75 -23.32
N ILE A 321 43.14 24.70 -22.53
CA ILE A 321 41.83 24.63 -21.88
C ILE A 321 40.99 25.84 -22.25
N SER A 322 39.78 25.64 -22.73
CA SER A 322 38.79 26.65 -22.95
C SER A 322 37.60 26.47 -21.99
N VAL A 323 37.29 27.52 -21.24
CA VAL A 323 36.18 27.46 -20.26
C VAL A 323 35.06 28.39 -20.67
N GLU A 324 33.87 27.85 -20.83
CA GLU A 324 32.66 28.63 -21.04
C GLU A 324 31.74 28.44 -19.83
N ASN A 325 31.68 29.40 -18.92
CA ASN A 325 30.85 29.37 -17.75
C ASN A 325 29.68 30.35 -17.89
N LYS A 326 28.49 29.85 -18.22
CA LYS A 326 27.25 30.63 -18.36
C LYS A 326 26.50 30.84 -17.03
N ILE A 327 27.02 30.31 -15.91
CA ILE A 327 26.44 30.46 -14.58
C ILE A 327 27.46 30.88 -13.51
N PRO A 328 28.30 31.88 -13.77
CA PRO A 328 29.49 32.15 -12.95
C PRO A 328 29.19 32.63 -11.52
N LEU A 329 28.07 33.28 -11.29
CA LEU A 329 27.67 33.84 -10.01
C LEU A 329 26.73 32.92 -9.22
N GLU A 330 26.29 31.83 -9.84
CA GLU A 330 25.33 30.93 -9.19
C GLU A 330 26.02 29.98 -8.24
N LYS A 331 25.39 29.80 -7.07
CA LYS A 331 25.82 28.80 -6.09
C LYS A 331 25.07 27.51 -6.32
N ILE A 332 25.80 26.41 -6.37
CA ILE A 332 25.25 25.06 -6.50
C ILE A 332 25.47 24.27 -5.19
N TRP A 333 24.53 23.38 -4.87
CA TRP A 333 24.59 22.56 -3.66
C TRP A 333 25.40 21.30 -3.91
N ILE A 334 26.70 21.30 -3.51
CA ILE A 334 27.64 20.21 -3.81
C ILE A 334 28.65 20.01 -2.67
N ASP A 335 29.23 18.81 -2.63
CA ASP A 335 30.50 18.57 -1.95
C ASP A 335 31.64 19.04 -2.89
N GLU A 336 32.19 20.20 -2.57
CA GLU A 336 33.18 20.87 -3.40
C GLU A 336 34.40 19.97 -3.69
N THR A 337 34.93 19.32 -2.65
CA THR A 337 36.12 18.48 -2.76
C THR A 337 35.90 17.30 -3.69
N LYS A 338 34.75 16.64 -3.60
CA LYS A 338 34.44 15.48 -4.44
C LYS A 338 34.15 15.88 -5.88
N ILE A 339 33.43 16.97 -6.11
CA ILE A 339 33.20 17.47 -7.48
C ILE A 339 34.50 17.90 -8.15
N ILE A 340 35.42 18.54 -7.44
CA ILE A 340 36.76 18.87 -7.93
C ILE A 340 37.51 17.61 -8.37
N ILE A 341 37.46 16.53 -7.54
CA ILE A 341 38.09 15.24 -7.91
C ILE A 341 37.45 14.67 -9.18
N ALA A 342 36.14 14.72 -9.31
CA ALA A 342 35.45 14.21 -10.51
C ALA A 342 35.86 15.00 -11.76
N LEU A 343 35.81 16.32 -11.69
CA LEU A 343 36.20 17.19 -12.83
C LEU A 343 37.67 17.00 -13.20
N ARG A 344 38.58 16.94 -12.22
CA ARG A 344 39.99 16.63 -12.47
C ARG A 344 40.16 15.31 -13.23
N ASN A 345 39.50 14.23 -12.79
CA ASN A 345 39.57 12.96 -13.49
C ASN A 345 39.06 13.03 -14.94
N LEU A 346 38.01 13.82 -15.21
CA LEU A 346 37.51 14.01 -16.57
C LEU A 346 38.50 14.82 -17.43
N ILE A 347 39.11 15.87 -16.88
CA ILE A 347 40.11 16.67 -17.56
C ILE A 347 41.40 15.87 -17.80
N ASP A 348 41.86 15.10 -16.80
CA ASP A 348 43.00 14.17 -16.96
C ASP A 348 42.75 13.14 -18.07
N ASN A 349 41.53 12.62 -18.18
CA ASN A 349 41.15 11.73 -19.29
C ASN A 349 41.15 12.46 -20.61
N ALA A 350 40.56 13.65 -20.68
CA ALA A 350 40.56 14.47 -21.89
C ALA A 350 42.00 14.81 -22.35
N PHE A 351 42.91 15.03 -21.40
CA PHE A 351 44.32 15.27 -21.68
C PHE A 351 45.05 14.01 -22.16
N LYS A 352 44.79 12.86 -21.57
CA LYS A 352 45.46 11.59 -21.93
C LYS A 352 45.02 11.04 -23.30
N TYR A 353 43.77 11.24 -23.67
CA TYR A 353 43.16 10.65 -24.86
C TYR A 353 42.84 11.65 -25.95
N GLY A 354 43.04 12.96 -25.67
CA GLY A 354 42.88 14.03 -26.64
C GLY A 354 44.06 14.12 -27.61
N ASP A 355 43.80 14.60 -28.81
CA ASP A 355 44.82 14.89 -29.84
C ASP A 355 45.18 16.38 -29.95
N PHE A 356 44.56 17.20 -29.11
CA PHE A 356 44.78 18.65 -29.01
C PHE A 356 44.61 19.44 -30.33
N ARG A 357 43.84 18.93 -31.30
CA ARG A 357 43.44 19.71 -32.48
C ARG A 357 42.65 20.96 -32.07
N GLU A 358 41.90 20.83 -30.97
CA GLU A 358 41.24 21.95 -30.28
C GLU A 358 41.54 21.89 -28.79
N PRO A 359 41.43 23.00 -28.04
CA PRO A 359 41.52 23.00 -26.59
C PRO A 359 40.44 22.12 -25.98
N ILE A 360 40.72 21.56 -24.79
CA ILE A 360 39.72 20.88 -23.96
C ILE A 360 38.67 21.89 -23.55
N LYS A 361 37.40 21.66 -23.93
CA LYS A 361 36.30 22.58 -23.64
C LYS A 361 35.59 22.16 -22.36
N ILE A 362 35.48 23.06 -21.41
CA ILE A 362 34.73 22.91 -20.18
C ILE A 362 33.54 23.85 -20.24
N ASN A 363 32.32 23.32 -20.35
CA ASN A 363 31.09 24.11 -20.39
C ASN A 363 30.25 23.91 -19.17
N LEU A 364 29.84 25.01 -18.54
CA LEU A 364 28.87 25.01 -17.43
C LEU A 364 27.61 25.72 -17.92
N LEU A 365 26.51 24.99 -17.86
CA LEU A 365 25.21 25.45 -18.31
C LEU A 365 24.14 25.10 -17.24
N LYS A 366 23.10 25.92 -17.17
CA LYS A 366 21.91 25.58 -16.38
C LYS A 366 20.84 25.10 -17.34
N SER A 367 20.45 23.84 -17.20
CA SER A 367 19.40 23.24 -18.05
C SER A 367 18.00 23.64 -17.58
N ASN A 368 17.80 23.68 -16.24
CA ASN A 368 16.55 24.03 -15.58
C ASN A 368 16.85 24.81 -14.28
N PRO A 369 15.87 25.47 -13.63
CA PRO A 369 16.07 26.14 -12.36
C PRO A 369 16.64 25.27 -11.24
N SER A 370 16.55 23.93 -11.39
CA SER A 370 16.98 22.95 -10.38
C SER A 370 18.17 22.08 -10.79
N THR A 371 18.65 22.15 -12.05
CA THR A 371 19.68 21.22 -12.58
C THR A 371 20.80 21.94 -13.27
N CYS A 372 22.03 21.65 -12.88
CA CYS A 372 23.26 22.15 -13.48
C CYS A 372 23.90 21.10 -14.38
N PHE A 373 24.41 21.54 -15.51
CA PHE A 373 25.18 20.76 -16.47
C PHE A 373 26.63 21.22 -16.48
N ILE A 374 27.54 20.27 -16.34
CA ILE A 374 28.98 20.48 -16.52
C ILE A 374 29.44 19.46 -17.56
N SER A 375 30.05 19.93 -18.63
CA SER A 375 30.62 19.05 -19.66
C SER A 375 32.09 19.28 -19.88
N VAL A 376 32.83 18.22 -20.11
CA VAL A 376 34.24 18.21 -20.51
C VAL A 376 34.33 17.54 -21.85
N SER A 377 34.85 18.23 -22.86
CA SER A 377 34.96 17.74 -24.22
C SER A 377 36.39 17.84 -24.74
N ASN A 378 36.84 16.83 -25.46
CA ASN A 378 38.13 16.82 -26.16
C ASN A 378 37.99 16.23 -27.53
N THR A 379 38.84 16.66 -28.47
CA THR A 379 39.05 15.98 -29.75
C THR A 379 39.94 14.76 -29.54
N GLY A 380 39.73 13.72 -30.34
CA GLY A 380 40.52 12.48 -30.25
C GLY A 380 39.80 11.30 -30.88
N THR A 381 40.36 10.10 -30.68
CA THR A 381 39.81 8.90 -31.27
C THR A 381 38.46 8.52 -30.64
N LYS A 382 37.48 8.16 -31.47
CA LYS A 382 36.16 7.67 -31.04
C LYS A 382 36.31 6.46 -30.10
N ILE A 383 35.56 6.45 -29.02
CA ILE A 383 35.41 5.29 -28.14
C ILE A 383 34.51 4.27 -28.82
N ASP A 384 34.94 3.01 -28.88
CA ASP A 384 34.16 1.92 -29.47
C ASP A 384 32.81 1.79 -28.76
N ASP A 385 31.73 1.58 -29.51
CA ASP A 385 30.36 1.47 -28.98
C ASP A 385 30.23 0.30 -27.96
N ASN A 386 31.00 -0.77 -28.13
CA ASN A 386 31.09 -1.89 -27.18
C ASN A 386 31.76 -1.51 -25.85
N ASP A 387 32.67 -0.53 -25.87
CA ASP A 387 33.39 -0.05 -24.70
C ASP A 387 32.58 0.99 -23.92
N LEU A 388 31.67 1.74 -24.55
CA LEU A 388 30.90 2.82 -23.93
C LEU A 388 30.14 2.37 -22.66
N ASN A 389 29.62 1.14 -22.65
CA ASN A 389 28.92 0.56 -21.50
C ASN A 389 29.88 0.02 -20.42
N GLN A 390 31.17 -0.10 -20.73
CA GLN A 390 32.15 -0.72 -19.85
C GLN A 390 33.13 0.29 -19.23
N ILE A 391 33.31 1.46 -19.83
CA ILE A 391 34.29 2.47 -19.37
C ILE A 391 34.08 2.95 -17.91
N PHE A 392 32.90 2.77 -17.35
CA PHE A 392 32.58 3.08 -15.97
C PHE A 392 32.84 1.92 -14.99
N LYS A 393 33.20 0.71 -15.50
CA LYS A 393 33.56 -0.44 -14.66
C LYS A 393 34.96 -0.25 -14.08
N PRO A 394 35.19 -0.63 -12.82
CA PRO A 394 36.51 -0.57 -12.23
C PRO A 394 37.53 -1.36 -13.05
N PHE A 395 38.76 -0.80 -13.18
CA PHE A 395 39.88 -1.38 -13.90
C PHE A 395 39.68 -1.59 -15.41
N PHE A 396 38.58 -1.11 -15.95
CA PHE A 396 38.36 -1.22 -17.40
C PHE A 396 39.29 -0.26 -18.19
N ARG A 397 39.92 -0.79 -19.20
CA ARG A 397 40.77 -0.07 -20.19
C ARG A 397 40.51 -0.62 -21.58
N SER A 398 40.27 0.25 -22.54
CA SER A 398 40.12 -0.19 -23.96
C SER A 398 41.41 -0.81 -24.48
N ARG A 399 41.32 -1.95 -25.17
CA ARG A 399 42.46 -2.70 -25.70
C ARG A 399 43.30 -1.86 -26.66
N LYS A 400 42.72 -0.94 -27.41
CA LYS A 400 43.40 -0.05 -28.36
C LYS A 400 44.35 0.92 -27.68
N ASN A 401 43.99 1.40 -26.47
CA ASN A 401 44.70 2.47 -25.76
C ASN A 401 45.48 1.98 -24.53
N SER A 402 45.47 0.66 -24.26
CA SER A 402 46.08 0.07 -23.06
C SER A 402 47.60 0.20 -23.01
N LYS A 403 48.26 0.34 -24.17
CA LYS A 403 49.75 0.37 -24.29
C LYS A 403 50.30 1.81 -24.23
N THR A 404 49.50 2.83 -24.48
CA THR A 404 49.98 4.20 -24.67
C THR A 404 49.63 5.18 -23.55
N ALA A 405 48.59 4.94 -22.77
CA ALA A 405 48.13 5.84 -21.73
C ALA A 405 48.33 5.24 -20.34
N ALA A 406 49.04 5.92 -19.43
CA ALA A 406 49.18 5.50 -18.05
C ALA A 406 47.88 5.75 -17.28
N GLY A 407 47.42 4.75 -16.50
CA GLY A 407 46.23 4.92 -15.62
C GLY A 407 45.62 3.59 -15.16
N PHE A 408 44.89 3.63 -14.02
CA PHE A 408 44.37 2.45 -13.33
C PHE A 408 43.01 1.96 -13.86
N GLY A 409 42.32 2.72 -14.73
CA GLY A 409 40.93 2.45 -15.10
C GLY A 409 39.93 2.69 -13.96
N LEU A 410 40.30 3.50 -12.94
CA LEU A 410 39.45 3.84 -11.80
C LEU A 410 38.86 5.24 -11.89
N GLY A 411 39.43 6.16 -12.66
CA GLY A 411 39.03 7.56 -12.69
C GLY A 411 37.57 7.77 -13.06
N LEU A 412 37.10 7.13 -14.14
CA LEU A 412 35.69 7.23 -14.58
C LEU A 412 34.72 6.53 -13.60
N THR A 413 35.15 5.44 -12.97
CA THR A 413 34.38 4.79 -11.89
C THR A 413 34.19 5.72 -10.69
N ILE A 414 35.27 6.42 -10.29
CA ILE A 414 35.23 7.43 -9.21
C ILE A 414 34.30 8.60 -9.59
N CYS A 415 34.42 9.10 -10.81
CA CYS A 415 33.52 10.14 -11.32
C CYS A 415 32.06 9.71 -11.19
N LYS A 416 31.72 8.52 -11.73
CA LYS A 416 30.35 8.00 -11.67
C LYS A 416 29.84 7.92 -10.23
N LYS A 417 30.62 7.34 -9.31
CA LYS A 417 30.23 7.22 -7.90
C LYS A 417 30.04 8.56 -7.20
N ILE A 418 30.87 9.54 -7.48
CA ILE A 418 30.72 10.91 -6.96
C ILE A 418 29.41 11.51 -7.45
N ILE A 419 29.13 11.40 -8.76
CA ILE A 419 27.93 11.99 -9.35
C ILE A 419 26.67 11.28 -8.88
N ASP A 420 26.68 9.94 -8.83
CA ASP A 420 25.59 9.13 -8.28
C ASP A 420 25.31 9.51 -6.81
N ALA A 421 26.34 9.76 -5.98
CA ALA A 421 26.19 10.21 -4.61
C ALA A 421 25.55 11.61 -4.50
N HIS A 422 25.74 12.47 -5.50
CA HIS A 422 25.07 13.77 -5.60
C HIS A 422 23.66 13.69 -6.22
N ASN A 423 23.10 12.49 -6.38
CA ASN A 423 21.83 12.23 -7.10
C ASN A 423 21.84 12.78 -8.54
N GLY A 424 23.01 12.74 -9.16
CA GLY A 424 23.23 13.21 -10.52
C GLY A 424 23.36 12.07 -11.53
N HIS A 425 23.64 12.44 -12.77
CA HIS A 425 23.87 11.49 -13.86
C HIS A 425 25.15 11.86 -14.64
N LEU A 426 26.02 10.87 -14.88
CA LEU A 426 27.18 11.00 -15.74
C LEU A 426 26.88 10.33 -17.08
N LYS A 427 26.92 11.11 -18.16
CA LYS A 427 26.67 10.66 -19.56
C LYS A 427 27.91 10.85 -20.40
N ILE A 428 28.04 10.06 -21.46
CA ILE A 428 29.10 10.18 -22.45
C ILE A 428 28.49 10.20 -23.86
N LYS A 429 29.08 11.01 -24.72
CA LYS A 429 28.87 10.98 -26.16
C LYS A 429 30.26 10.99 -26.82
N SER A 430 30.52 10.03 -27.72
CA SER A 430 31.78 9.95 -28.46
C SER A 430 31.47 9.74 -29.93
N ASN A 431 32.03 10.56 -30.78
CA ASN A 431 31.99 10.44 -32.24
C ASN A 431 33.39 10.64 -32.81
N ASP A 432 33.56 10.61 -34.14
CA ASP A 432 34.86 10.72 -34.79
C ASP A 432 35.52 12.11 -34.67
N GLN A 433 34.79 13.12 -34.19
CA GLN A 433 35.29 14.46 -33.99
C GLN A 433 35.67 14.75 -32.56
N GLN A 434 34.81 14.35 -31.61
CA GLN A 434 35.00 14.67 -30.17
C GLN A 434 34.39 13.63 -29.26
N THR A 435 34.94 13.55 -28.05
CA THR A 435 34.37 12.83 -26.90
C THR A 435 33.94 13.85 -25.85
N THR A 436 32.69 13.76 -25.38
CA THR A 436 32.10 14.66 -24.38
C THR A 436 31.57 13.86 -23.22
N PHE A 437 32.08 14.11 -22.02
CA PHE A 437 31.52 13.68 -20.74
C PHE A 437 30.64 14.79 -20.19
N SER A 438 29.41 14.45 -19.82
CA SER A 438 28.42 15.40 -19.29
C SER A 438 27.97 14.96 -17.89
N ILE A 439 28.14 15.84 -16.93
CA ILE A 439 27.68 15.72 -15.54
C ILE A 439 26.37 16.50 -15.42
N GLU A 440 25.36 15.87 -14.91
CA GLU A 440 24.07 16.46 -14.57
C GLU A 440 23.83 16.34 -13.07
N ILE A 441 23.76 17.44 -12.32
CA ILE A 441 23.58 17.44 -10.86
C ILE A 441 22.48 18.41 -10.44
N PRO A 442 21.75 18.13 -9.32
CA PRO A 442 20.82 19.08 -8.75
C PRO A 442 21.54 20.33 -8.25
N CYS A 443 21.04 21.52 -8.55
CA CYS A 443 21.62 22.80 -8.12
C CYS A 443 21.19 23.20 -6.71
N LYS A 444 20.11 22.59 -6.17
CA LYS A 444 19.52 22.93 -4.87
C LYS A 444 19.50 21.71 -3.96
N LYS A 445 19.48 21.97 -2.66
CA LYS A 445 19.23 20.95 -1.64
C LYS A 445 17.87 20.31 -1.89
N GLN A 446 17.85 19.01 -2.11
CA GLN A 446 16.64 18.19 -2.19
C GLN A 446 16.05 17.90 -0.81
#